data_493b6f093ae8717990f34d92b1284abe
#
_entry.id   493b6f093ae8717990f34d92b1284abe
#
_cell.length_a   1.000
_cell.length_b   1.000
_cell.length_c   1.000
_cell.angle_alpha   90.00
_cell.angle_beta   90.00
_cell.angle_gamma   90.00
#
_symmetry.space_group_name_H-M   'P 1'
#
loop_
_entity.id
_entity.type
_entity.pdbx_description
1 polymer ?
#
loop_
_entity_poly.entity_id
_entity_poly.type
_entity_poly.pdbx_seq_one_letter_code
_entity_poly.pdbx_strand_id
1 'polypeptide(L)' 'SVNPGATFSEGTRAAGLLGTGSEFEKHSLALTPLGRIGTPEDIAKVVAFLASDDSGWLTGEIILASGGLR' A
#
# COMPACT_ATOMS: atom_id res chain seq x y z
N SER A 1 5.09 -10.99 -6.85
CA SER A 1 5.49 -10.12 -5.74
C SER A 1 4.45 -9.01 -5.50
N VAL A 2 4.49 -8.42 -4.32
CA VAL A 2 3.62 -7.33 -3.93
C VAL A 2 4.48 -6.14 -3.53
N ASN A 3 4.22 -4.98 -4.14
CA ASN A 3 4.93 -3.74 -3.83
C ASN A 3 3.91 -2.77 -3.19
N PRO A 4 3.97 -2.55 -1.87
CA PRO A 4 3.04 -1.63 -1.21
C PRO A 4 3.40 -0.18 -1.50
N GLY A 5 2.38 0.69 -1.53
CA GLY A 5 2.57 2.12 -1.58
C GLY A 5 2.66 2.72 -0.18
N ALA A 6 2.33 4.02 -0.07
CA ALA A 6 2.33 4.70 1.22
C ALA A 6 1.32 4.05 2.16
N THR A 7 1.79 3.49 3.24
CA THR A 7 1.00 2.67 4.16
C THR A 7 1.30 3.05 5.60
N PHE A 8 0.25 3.21 6.40
CA PHE A 8 0.43 3.38 7.83
C PHE A 8 1.04 2.12 8.43
N SER A 9 2.12 2.30 9.18
CA SER A 9 2.77 1.23 9.92
C SER A 9 3.46 1.85 11.14
N GLU A 10 3.89 1.02 12.06
CA GLU A 10 4.64 1.53 13.21
C GLU A 10 5.92 2.23 12.75
N GLY A 11 6.60 1.71 11.74
CA GLY A 11 7.82 2.30 11.21
C GLY A 11 7.59 3.68 10.60
N THR A 12 6.57 3.85 9.76
CA THR A 12 6.28 5.15 9.14
C THR A 12 5.78 6.15 10.17
N ARG A 13 5.00 5.70 11.15
CA ARG A 13 4.52 6.55 12.23
C ARG A 13 5.67 7.01 13.14
N ALA A 14 6.54 6.09 13.52
CA ALA A 14 7.70 6.39 14.38
C ALA A 14 8.69 7.34 13.69
N ALA A 15 8.83 7.22 12.36
CA ALA A 15 9.69 8.11 11.59
C ALA A 15 9.05 9.48 11.32
N GLY A 16 7.77 9.68 11.70
CA GLY A 16 7.05 10.92 11.45
C GLY A 16 6.67 11.13 9.99
N LEU A 17 6.69 10.09 9.17
CA LEU A 17 6.39 10.20 7.75
C LEU A 17 4.89 10.24 7.48
N LEU A 18 4.11 9.47 8.23
CA LEU A 18 2.66 9.37 8.05
C LEU A 18 1.95 9.53 9.37
N GLY A 19 0.69 9.97 9.31
CA GLY A 19 -0.14 10.15 10.48
C GLY A 19 0.06 11.48 11.21
N THR A 20 0.96 12.34 10.73
CA THR A 20 1.28 13.63 11.38
C THR A 20 0.96 14.85 10.52
N GLY A 21 0.37 14.64 9.32
CA GLY A 21 0.13 15.73 8.39
C GLY A 21 1.39 16.32 7.79
N SER A 22 2.48 15.53 7.75
CA SER A 22 3.76 15.98 7.20
C SER A 22 3.65 16.28 5.70
N GLU A 23 4.65 17.01 5.17
CA GLU A 23 4.73 17.26 3.73
C GLU A 23 4.81 15.98 2.93
N PHE A 24 5.51 14.97 3.46
CA PHE A 24 5.58 13.66 2.82
C PHE A 24 4.20 13.03 2.69
N GLU A 25 3.41 13.06 3.75
CA GLU A 25 2.05 12.51 3.74
C GLU A 25 1.17 13.26 2.74
N LYS A 26 1.18 14.59 2.77
CA LYS A 26 0.39 15.41 1.84
C LYS A 26 0.77 15.15 0.40
N HIS A 27 2.07 15.05 0.12
CA HIS A 27 2.57 14.78 -1.22
C HIS A 27 2.11 13.39 -1.70
N SER A 28 2.23 12.39 -0.83
CA SER A 28 1.80 11.03 -1.16
C SER A 28 0.30 10.97 -1.43
N LEU A 29 -0.51 11.65 -0.62
CA LEU A 29 -1.96 11.71 -0.82
C LEU A 29 -2.31 12.36 -2.16
N ALA A 30 -1.62 13.44 -2.52
CA ALA A 30 -1.87 14.15 -3.77
C ALA A 30 -1.58 13.28 -4.99
N LEU A 31 -0.61 12.38 -4.90
CA LEU A 31 -0.19 11.51 -5.99
C LEU A 31 -0.92 10.17 -6.02
N THR A 32 -1.69 9.85 -4.98
CA THR A 32 -2.38 8.57 -4.86
C THR A 32 -3.80 8.68 -5.43
N PRO A 33 -4.09 8.05 -6.58
CA PRO A 33 -5.42 8.17 -7.20
C PRO A 33 -6.59 7.79 -6.30
N LEU A 34 -6.44 6.80 -5.40
CA LEU A 34 -7.52 6.44 -4.49
C LEU A 34 -7.68 7.41 -3.32
N GLY A 35 -6.75 8.37 -3.17
CA GLY A 35 -6.94 9.50 -2.26
C GLY A 35 -6.80 9.19 -0.77
N ARG A 36 -6.15 8.09 -0.42
CA ARG A 36 -5.90 7.75 0.99
C ARG A 36 -4.60 6.99 1.15
N ILE A 37 -4.09 7.01 2.36
CA ILE A 37 -2.93 6.20 2.75
C ILE A 37 -3.41 4.78 3.02
N GLY A 38 -2.63 3.79 2.60
CA GLY A 38 -2.96 2.40 2.86
C GLY A 38 -2.80 2.03 4.33
N THR A 39 -3.43 0.91 4.70
CA THR A 39 -3.28 0.31 6.02
C THR A 39 -2.62 -1.05 5.88
N PRO A 40 -2.05 -1.63 6.95
CA PRO A 40 -1.52 -2.99 6.89
C PRO A 40 -2.56 -4.00 6.40
N GLU A 41 -3.85 -3.80 6.72
CA GLU A 41 -4.93 -4.67 6.26
C GLU A 41 -5.09 -4.62 4.75
N ASP A 42 -4.92 -3.45 4.13
CA ASP A 42 -5.00 -3.31 2.68
C ASP A 42 -3.96 -4.21 2.00
N ILE A 43 -2.75 -4.24 2.53
CA ILE A 43 -1.67 -5.06 1.99
C ILE A 43 -1.91 -6.54 2.32
N ALA A 44 -2.35 -6.84 3.53
CA ALA A 44 -2.62 -8.21 3.96
C ALA A 44 -3.68 -8.88 3.09
N LYS A 45 -4.72 -8.16 2.69
CA LYS A 45 -5.78 -8.70 1.82
C LYS A 45 -5.23 -9.11 0.46
N VAL A 46 -4.31 -8.33 -0.10
CA VAL A 46 -3.68 -8.66 -1.39
C VAL A 46 -2.82 -9.91 -1.23
N VAL A 47 -2.02 -10.00 -0.17
CA VAL A 47 -1.17 -11.16 0.09
C VAL A 47 -2.03 -12.41 0.31
N ALA A 48 -3.10 -12.30 1.07
CA ALA A 48 -4.02 -13.42 1.33
C ALA A 48 -4.66 -13.91 0.03
N PHE A 49 -5.10 -13.00 -0.85
CA PHE A 49 -5.63 -13.37 -2.15
C PHE A 49 -4.61 -14.13 -2.99
N LEU A 50 -3.37 -13.62 -3.06
CA LEU A 50 -2.31 -14.26 -3.85
C LEU A 50 -1.90 -15.62 -3.29
N ALA A 51 -2.06 -15.83 -1.99
CA ALA A 51 -1.78 -17.11 -1.36
C ALA A 51 -2.95 -18.10 -1.47
N SER A 52 -4.10 -17.66 -1.98
CA SER A 52 -5.29 -18.50 -2.09
C SER A 52 -5.43 -19.12 -3.48
N ASP A 53 -6.32 -20.10 -3.61
CA ASP A 53 -6.65 -20.71 -4.88
C ASP A 53 -7.34 -19.73 -5.85
N ASP A 54 -7.89 -18.63 -5.31
CA ASP A 54 -8.56 -17.62 -6.14
C ASP A 54 -7.59 -16.94 -7.11
N SER A 55 -6.28 -16.95 -6.82
CA SER A 55 -5.26 -16.40 -7.70
C SER A 55 -4.60 -17.46 -8.59
N GLY A 56 -5.23 -18.61 -8.77
CA GLY A 56 -4.63 -19.78 -9.43
C GLY A 56 -4.19 -19.58 -10.88
N TRP A 57 -4.63 -18.53 -11.54
CA TRP A 57 -4.23 -18.20 -12.93
C TRP A 57 -3.21 -17.07 -13.01
N LEU A 58 -2.68 -16.59 -11.85
CA LEU A 58 -1.70 -15.51 -11.79
C LEU A 58 -0.30 -16.05 -11.53
N THR A 59 0.65 -15.66 -12.37
CA THR A 59 2.06 -16.00 -12.17
C THR A 59 2.94 -14.94 -12.83
N GLY A 60 4.13 -14.73 -12.30
CA GLY A 60 5.08 -13.79 -12.88
C GLY A 60 4.70 -12.32 -12.71
N GLU A 61 3.69 -12.00 -11.93
CA GLU A 61 3.19 -10.64 -11.79
C GLU A 61 3.84 -9.87 -10.65
N ILE A 62 3.93 -8.56 -10.84
CA ILE A 62 4.28 -7.61 -9.78
C ILE A 62 3.02 -6.79 -9.51
N ILE A 63 2.44 -6.97 -8.33
CA ILE A 63 1.20 -6.29 -7.95
C ILE A 63 1.55 -5.04 -7.14
N LEU A 64 1.11 -3.87 -7.64
CA LEU A 64 1.30 -2.61 -6.93
C LEU A 64 0.08 -2.36 -6.04
N ALA A 65 0.22 -2.62 -4.74
CA ALA A 65 -0.82 -2.37 -3.75
C ALA A 65 -0.62 -0.96 -3.19
N SER A 66 -0.95 0.04 -4.00
CA SER A 66 -0.51 1.42 -3.77
C SER A 66 -1.62 2.46 -3.95
N GLY A 67 -2.88 2.04 -4.06
CA GLY A 67 -3.97 2.97 -4.34
C GLY A 67 -3.83 3.69 -5.68
N GLY A 68 -3.02 3.15 -6.59
CA GLY A 68 -2.77 3.70 -7.92
C GLY A 68 -1.52 4.57 -8.02
N LEU A 69 -0.82 4.79 -6.92
CA LEU A 69 0.45 5.54 -6.93
C LEU A 69 1.54 4.71 -7.62
N ARG A 70 2.18 5.30 -8.60
CA ARG A 70 3.22 4.65 -9.39
C ARG A 70 4.47 5.52 -9.46
#